data_4ddf3fea23ad04b70f9c549bd8b67ef8
#
_entry.id   4ddf3fea23ad04b70f9c549bd8b67ef8
#
_cell.length_a   1.000
_cell.length_b   1.000
_cell.length_c   1.000
_cell.angle_alpha   90.00
_cell.angle_beta   90.00
_cell.angle_gamma   90.00
#
_symmetry.space_group_name_H-M   'P 1'
#
loop_
_entity.id
_entity.type
_entity.pdbx_description
1 polymer ?
#
loop_
_entity_poly.entity_id
_entity_poly.type
_entity_poly.pdbx_seq_one_letter_code
_entity_poly.pdbx_strand_id
1 'polypeptide(L)'
;VTHAIPGAAMSYTISTTVDLPYDRAVEATRAALADQGFGVLTEIDLAATLKAKVDADIAPHVILGACRPQLAEQAVAREASIGLLLPCNVVVRADGEQRTLVEAIDPEMLVSVTENAELSEIARDARTRLDAALAALPARLH
;
A
#
# COMPACT_ATOMS: atom_id res chain seq x y z
N VAL A 1 -9.35 -0.58 -19.98
CA VAL A 1 -8.88 -0.97 -19.95
C VAL A 1 -8.05 -1.41 -19.77
N THR A 2 -7.54 -1.79 -19.67
CA THR A 2 -6.72 -2.23 -19.55
C THR A 2 -6.13 -2.68 -19.68
N HIS A 3 -5.65 -2.93 -19.75
CA HIS A 3 -5.08 -3.59 -19.87
C HIS A 3 -3.95 -3.85 -19.61
N ALA A 4 -3.78 -4.55 -18.75
CA ALA A 4 -2.48 -4.98 -18.44
C ALA A 4 -1.96 -5.75 -19.58
N ILE A 5 -0.88 -5.40 -20.01
CA ILE A 5 -0.21 -6.16 -21.02
C ILE A 5 0.43 -7.33 -20.33
N PRO A 6 0.05 -8.54 -20.67
CA PRO A 6 0.64 -9.71 -20.05
C PRO A 6 2.15 -9.67 -20.20
N GLY A 7 2.84 -9.94 -19.13
CA GLY A 7 4.27 -9.98 -19.15
C GLY A 7 4.94 -8.65 -19.16
N ALA A 8 4.19 -7.62 -19.37
CA ALA A 8 4.73 -6.30 -19.24
C ALA A 8 5.13 -6.07 -17.85
N ALA A 9 4.57 -6.81 -17.02
CA ALA A 9 5.19 -6.94 -15.81
C ALA A 9 5.47 -5.73 -15.00
N MET A 10 4.93 -4.66 -15.33
CA MET A 10 5.16 -3.51 -14.52
C MET A 10 4.06 -3.43 -13.52
N SER A 11 4.05 -4.42 -12.65
CA SER A 11 3.15 -4.32 -11.53
C SER A 11 3.68 -3.26 -10.59
N TYR A 12 2.82 -2.36 -10.20
CA TYR A 12 3.14 -1.39 -9.17
C TYR A 12 2.58 -1.81 -7.83
N THR A 13 2.03 -3.01 -7.75
CA THR A 13 1.36 -3.47 -6.54
C THR A 13 2.05 -4.65 -5.90
N ILE A 14 1.99 -4.70 -4.58
CA ILE A 14 2.27 -5.87 -3.78
C ILE A 14 0.93 -6.20 -3.14
N SER A 15 0.39 -7.40 -3.37
CA SER A 15 -0.98 -7.68 -2.92
C SER A 15 -1.14 -9.04 -2.29
N THR A 16 -2.17 -9.15 -1.45
CA THR A 16 -2.58 -10.42 -0.88
C THR A 16 -4.07 -10.38 -0.61
N THR A 17 -4.71 -11.53 -0.66
CA THR A 17 -6.11 -11.67 -0.30
C THR A 17 -6.17 -12.34 1.06
N VAL A 18 -6.93 -11.76 1.98
CA VAL A 18 -7.03 -12.29 3.33
C VAL A 18 -8.43 -12.81 3.60
N ASP A 19 -8.50 -13.89 4.38
CA ASP A 19 -9.78 -14.51 4.75
C ASP A 19 -10.30 -13.88 6.03
N LEU A 20 -10.52 -12.57 5.98
CA LEU A 20 -11.07 -11.80 7.08
C LEU A 20 -12.11 -10.82 6.53
N PRO A 21 -13.15 -10.51 7.32
CA PRO A 21 -14.03 -9.41 6.95
C PRO A 21 -13.25 -8.10 7.00
N TYR A 22 -13.76 -7.13 6.27
CA TYR A 22 -13.08 -5.86 6.04
C TYR A 22 -12.52 -5.21 7.31
N ASP A 23 -13.36 -5.03 8.32
CA ASP A 23 -12.92 -4.33 9.54
C ASP A 23 -11.76 -5.03 10.22
N ARG A 24 -11.80 -6.36 10.25
CA ARG A 24 -10.74 -7.16 10.85
C ARG A 24 -9.47 -7.09 10.02
N ALA A 25 -9.61 -7.05 8.71
CA ALA A 25 -8.47 -6.93 7.81
C ALA A 25 -7.80 -5.57 7.97
N VAL A 26 -8.55 -4.51 8.17
CA VAL A 26 -7.97 -3.18 8.40
C VAL A 26 -7.12 -3.20 9.67
N GLU A 27 -7.67 -3.75 10.76
CA GLU A 27 -6.92 -3.82 12.02
C GLU A 27 -5.65 -4.66 11.88
N ALA A 28 -5.77 -5.81 11.23
CA ALA A 28 -4.61 -6.69 11.03
C ALA A 28 -3.53 -6.03 10.19
N THR A 29 -3.95 -5.28 9.17
CA THR A 29 -3.02 -4.57 8.30
C THR A 29 -2.26 -3.49 9.06
N ARG A 30 -2.98 -2.71 9.90
CA ARG A 30 -2.31 -1.70 10.72
C ARG A 30 -1.28 -2.33 11.64
N ALA A 31 -1.61 -3.44 12.27
CA ALA A 31 -0.70 -4.13 13.18
C ALA A 31 0.52 -4.67 12.43
N ALA A 32 0.30 -5.27 11.27
CA ALA A 32 1.39 -5.83 10.47
C ALA A 32 2.35 -4.74 10.00
N LEU A 33 1.80 -3.58 9.61
CA LEU A 33 2.64 -2.44 9.21
C LEU A 33 3.46 -1.93 10.38
N ALA A 34 2.84 -1.81 11.55
CA ALA A 34 3.54 -1.36 12.75
C ALA A 34 4.70 -2.28 13.11
N ASP A 35 4.50 -3.59 12.96
CA ASP A 35 5.55 -4.57 13.24
C ASP A 35 6.76 -4.40 12.33
N GLN A 36 6.58 -3.79 11.18
CA GLN A 36 7.67 -3.53 10.24
C GLN A 36 8.19 -2.09 10.34
N GLY A 37 7.76 -1.35 11.36
CA GLY A 37 8.25 0.00 11.61
C GLY A 37 7.53 1.09 10.83
N PHE A 38 6.41 0.78 10.20
CA PHE A 38 5.59 1.77 9.52
C PHE A 38 4.56 2.37 10.46
N GLY A 39 4.44 3.70 10.45
CA GLY A 39 3.33 4.37 11.08
C GLY A 39 2.29 4.73 10.01
N VAL A 40 1.04 4.67 10.37
CA VAL A 40 -0.04 5.12 9.47
C VAL A 40 -0.25 6.60 9.73
N LEU A 41 0.16 7.43 8.78
CA LEU A 41 0.07 8.89 8.91
C LEU A 41 -1.28 9.42 8.47
N THR A 42 -1.89 8.78 7.48
CA THR A 42 -3.16 9.25 6.93
C THR A 42 -4.07 8.06 6.73
N GLU A 43 -5.36 8.33 6.84
CA GLU A 43 -6.37 7.33 6.55
C GLU A 43 -7.48 8.02 5.79
N ILE A 44 -7.76 7.52 4.60
CA ILE A 44 -8.82 8.06 3.75
C ILE A 44 -9.84 6.97 3.53
N ASP A 45 -11.05 7.16 4.08
CA ASP A 45 -12.17 6.27 3.80
C ASP A 45 -12.72 6.65 2.44
N LEU A 46 -12.21 5.95 1.41
CA LEU A 46 -12.56 6.30 0.04
C LEU A 46 -14.03 6.04 -0.25
N ALA A 47 -14.59 4.96 0.29
CA ALA A 47 -15.99 4.65 0.08
C ALA A 47 -16.88 5.75 0.64
N ALA A 48 -16.60 6.21 1.87
CA ALA A 48 -17.37 7.28 2.48
C ALA A 48 -17.17 8.60 1.74
N THR A 49 -15.96 8.87 1.30
CA THR A 49 -15.65 10.10 0.59
C THR A 49 -16.40 10.18 -0.73
N LEU A 50 -16.40 9.09 -1.49
CA LEU A 50 -17.09 9.07 -2.78
C LEU A 50 -18.60 9.14 -2.60
N LYS A 51 -19.12 8.52 -1.55
CA LYS A 51 -20.55 8.62 -1.26
C LYS A 51 -20.94 10.06 -0.95
N ALA A 52 -20.15 10.73 -0.12
CA ALA A 52 -20.47 12.10 0.29
C ALA A 52 -20.28 13.11 -0.84
N LYS A 53 -19.29 12.91 -1.71
CA LYS A 53 -18.93 13.93 -2.71
C LYS A 53 -19.65 13.75 -4.02
N VAL A 54 -19.86 12.52 -4.45
CA VAL A 54 -20.45 12.27 -5.79
C VAL A 54 -21.57 11.23 -5.78
N ASP A 55 -22.02 10.86 -4.57
CA ASP A 55 -23.10 9.88 -4.39
C ASP A 55 -22.82 8.54 -5.05
N ALA A 56 -21.55 8.13 -5.05
CA ALA A 56 -21.17 6.85 -5.59
C ALA A 56 -21.13 5.80 -4.50
N ASP A 57 -21.52 4.59 -4.84
CA ASP A 57 -21.52 3.46 -3.90
C ASP A 57 -20.46 2.46 -4.35
N ILE A 58 -19.41 2.30 -3.54
CA ILE A 58 -18.42 1.26 -3.76
C ILE A 58 -18.32 0.41 -2.50
N ALA A 59 -17.72 -0.76 -2.62
CA ALA A 59 -17.46 -1.60 -1.46
C ALA A 59 -16.53 -0.87 -0.49
N PRO A 60 -16.55 -1.25 0.80
CA PRO A 60 -15.65 -0.64 1.78
C PRO A 60 -14.21 -0.61 1.29
N HIS A 61 -13.57 0.53 1.45
CA HIS A 61 -12.29 0.80 0.82
C HIS A 61 -11.58 1.93 1.58
N VAL A 62 -10.41 1.64 2.13
CA VAL A 62 -9.64 2.64 2.85
C VAL A 62 -8.23 2.71 2.27
N ILE A 63 -7.67 3.91 2.26
CA ILE A 63 -6.28 4.14 1.87
C ILE A 63 -5.52 4.51 3.13
N LEU A 64 -4.53 3.70 3.48
CA LEU A 64 -3.68 3.94 4.63
C LEU A 64 -2.34 4.47 4.11
N GLY A 65 -1.96 5.67 4.53
CA GLY A 65 -0.67 6.22 4.15
C GLY A 65 0.39 5.79 5.16
N ALA A 66 1.21 4.83 4.78
CA ALA A 66 2.20 4.24 5.67
C ALA A 66 3.56 4.90 5.46
N CYS A 67 4.24 5.21 6.56
CA CYS A 67 5.55 5.84 6.50
C CYS A 67 6.48 5.20 7.54
N ARG A 68 7.67 4.87 7.09
CA ARG A 68 8.75 4.50 7.99
C ARG A 68 9.70 5.69 8.04
N PRO A 69 9.71 6.45 9.15
CA PRO A 69 10.42 7.74 9.19
C PRO A 69 11.89 7.67 8.79
N GLN A 70 12.58 6.60 9.17
CA GLN A 70 14.00 6.46 8.84
C GLN A 70 14.22 6.40 7.32
N LEU A 71 13.31 5.73 6.61
CA LEU A 71 13.42 5.64 5.15
C LEU A 71 13.00 6.94 4.49
N ALA A 72 11.95 7.58 5.03
CA ALA A 72 11.48 8.85 4.50
C ALA A 72 12.56 9.93 4.60
N GLU A 73 13.27 9.97 5.73
CA GLU A 73 14.34 10.93 5.92
C GLU A 73 15.44 10.74 4.87
N GLN A 74 15.85 9.49 4.65
CA GLN A 74 16.86 9.19 3.65
C GLN A 74 16.41 9.54 2.25
N ALA A 75 15.14 9.27 1.94
CA ALA A 75 14.60 9.55 0.62
C ALA A 75 14.57 11.04 0.33
N VAL A 76 14.14 11.84 1.29
CA VAL A 76 14.09 13.30 1.14
C VAL A 76 15.50 13.87 0.94
N ALA A 77 16.49 13.30 1.62
CA ALA A 77 17.88 13.78 1.49
C ALA A 77 18.43 13.53 0.08
N ARG A 78 17.94 12.50 -0.61
CA ARG A 78 18.44 12.13 -1.94
C ARG A 78 17.59 12.65 -3.08
N GLU A 79 16.32 12.94 -2.79
CA GLU A 79 15.38 13.43 -3.81
C GLU A 79 14.41 14.35 -3.10
N ALA A 80 14.68 15.66 -3.19
CA ALA A 80 13.92 16.66 -2.42
C ALA A 80 12.43 16.66 -2.72
N SER A 81 12.04 16.31 -3.94
CA SER A 81 10.63 16.31 -4.33
C SER A 81 9.92 15.00 -4.04
N ILE A 82 10.59 14.06 -3.36
CA ILE A 82 10.01 12.72 -3.13
C ILE A 82 8.70 12.78 -2.35
N GLY A 83 8.48 13.86 -1.62
CA GLY A 83 7.23 14.03 -0.88
C GLY A 83 6.01 13.96 -1.77
N LEU A 84 6.17 14.21 -3.07
CA LEU A 84 5.07 14.06 -4.02
C LEU A 84 4.65 12.60 -4.17
N LEU A 85 5.52 11.66 -3.84
CA LEU A 85 5.29 10.23 -3.98
C LEU A 85 5.20 9.52 -2.63
N LEU A 86 5.12 10.27 -1.54
CA LEU A 86 4.99 9.71 -0.19
C LEU A 86 3.67 10.17 0.41
N PRO A 87 3.11 9.45 1.37
CA PRO A 87 3.59 8.18 1.95
C PRO A 87 3.36 6.98 1.03
N CYS A 88 3.87 5.81 1.42
CA CYS A 88 3.53 4.58 0.70
C CYS A 88 2.10 4.21 1.04
N ASN A 89 1.25 4.18 0.06
CA ASN A 89 -0.17 3.90 0.29
C ASN A 89 -0.41 2.39 0.33
N VAL A 90 -1.24 1.99 1.28
CA VAL A 90 -1.71 0.62 1.41
C VAL A 90 -3.23 0.67 1.36
N VAL A 91 -3.80 -0.02 0.40
CA VAL A 91 -5.25 -0.06 0.20
C VAL A 91 -5.79 -1.33 0.83
N VAL A 92 -6.88 -1.20 1.59
CA VAL A 92 -7.62 -2.33 2.12
C VAL A 92 -9.03 -2.19 1.60
N ARG A 93 -9.49 -3.17 0.83
CA ARG A 93 -10.83 -3.09 0.24
C ARG A 93 -11.54 -4.43 0.29
N ALA A 94 -12.82 -4.37 0.60
CA ALA A 94 -13.63 -5.56 0.71
C ALA A 94 -13.80 -6.25 -0.64
N ASP A 95 -13.74 -7.58 -0.62
CA ASP A 95 -13.98 -8.40 -1.79
C ASP A 95 -14.95 -9.51 -1.36
N GLY A 96 -16.17 -9.09 -1.00
CA GLY A 96 -17.16 -9.95 -0.39
C GLY A 96 -17.18 -9.77 1.13
N GLU A 97 -18.02 -10.54 1.81
CA GLU A 97 -18.25 -10.35 3.24
C GLU A 97 -17.13 -10.90 4.12
N GLN A 98 -16.47 -11.95 3.65
CA GLN A 98 -15.48 -12.65 4.46
C GLN A 98 -14.09 -12.60 3.83
N ARG A 99 -13.91 -11.76 2.83
CA ARG A 99 -12.65 -11.68 2.11
C ARG A 99 -12.31 -10.24 1.84
N THR A 100 -11.03 -9.92 1.99
CA THR A 100 -10.54 -8.55 1.83
C THR A 100 -9.23 -8.58 1.07
N LEU A 101 -9.07 -7.65 0.14
CA LEU A 101 -7.83 -7.51 -0.61
C LEU A 101 -7.00 -6.42 0.03
N VAL A 102 -5.73 -6.70 0.25
CA VAL A 102 -4.76 -5.73 0.78
C VAL A 102 -3.66 -5.53 -0.25
N GLU A 103 -3.47 -4.30 -0.67
CA GLU A 103 -2.49 -3.96 -1.70
C GLU A 103 -1.62 -2.81 -1.23
N ALA A 104 -0.32 -2.93 -1.41
CA ALA A 104 0.62 -1.84 -1.13
C ALA A 104 1.27 -1.41 -2.43
N ILE A 105 1.62 -0.13 -2.53
CA ILE A 105 2.44 0.33 -3.64
C ILE A 105 3.81 -0.36 -3.57
N ASP A 106 4.35 -0.74 -4.71
CA ASP A 106 5.71 -1.26 -4.78
C ASP A 106 6.67 -0.07 -4.69
N PRO A 107 7.48 0.04 -3.63
CA PRO A 107 8.37 1.19 -3.48
C PRO A 107 9.41 1.34 -4.58
N GLU A 108 9.65 0.28 -5.36
CA GLU A 108 10.57 0.38 -6.49
C GLU A 108 10.05 1.37 -7.53
N MET A 109 8.76 1.70 -7.48
CA MET A 109 8.21 2.75 -8.33
C MET A 109 8.85 4.10 -8.04
N LEU A 110 9.37 4.32 -6.84
CA LEU A 110 10.06 5.57 -6.52
C LEU A 110 11.29 5.75 -7.42
N VAL A 111 12.01 4.67 -7.66
CA VAL A 111 13.19 4.70 -8.54
C VAL A 111 12.74 4.91 -9.98
N SER A 112 11.73 4.17 -10.42
CA SER A 112 11.25 4.24 -11.80
C SER A 112 10.74 5.63 -12.16
N VAL A 113 9.94 6.23 -11.28
CA VAL A 113 9.32 7.52 -11.55
C VAL A 113 10.33 8.64 -11.47
N THR A 114 11.24 8.61 -10.51
CA THR A 114 12.21 9.69 -10.32
C THR A 114 13.45 9.51 -11.19
N GLU A 115 13.67 8.29 -11.68
CA GLU A 115 14.89 7.93 -12.40
C GLU A 115 16.14 8.22 -11.58
N ASN A 116 16.02 8.10 -10.26
CA ASN A 116 17.09 8.38 -9.32
C ASN A 116 17.55 7.08 -8.67
N ALA A 117 18.68 6.56 -9.16
CA ALA A 117 19.22 5.29 -8.67
C ALA A 117 19.67 5.36 -7.21
N GLU A 118 19.86 6.55 -6.66
CA GLU A 118 20.24 6.69 -5.25
C GLU A 118 19.13 6.27 -4.31
N LEU A 119 17.91 6.15 -4.82
CA LEU A 119 16.77 5.67 -4.03
C LEU A 119 16.66 4.13 -4.01
N SER A 120 17.51 3.43 -4.75
CA SER A 120 17.37 1.98 -4.93
C SER A 120 17.42 1.19 -3.63
N GLU A 121 18.36 1.49 -2.75
CA GLU A 121 18.46 0.75 -1.49
C GLU A 121 17.31 1.07 -0.56
N ILE A 122 16.88 2.32 -0.55
CA ILE A 122 15.74 2.76 0.26
C ILE A 122 14.48 2.05 -0.22
N ALA A 123 14.28 2.01 -1.52
CA ALA A 123 13.11 1.35 -2.12
C ALA A 123 13.12 -0.15 -1.83
N ARG A 124 14.28 -0.78 -1.90
CA ARG A 124 14.41 -2.22 -1.63
C ARG A 124 14.12 -2.53 -0.16
N ASP A 125 14.61 -1.71 0.76
CA ASP A 125 14.33 -1.89 2.17
C ASP A 125 12.83 -1.75 2.44
N ALA A 126 12.21 -0.70 1.88
CA ALA A 126 10.77 -0.49 2.03
C ALA A 126 9.99 -1.66 1.44
N ARG A 127 10.40 -2.15 0.27
CA ARG A 127 9.75 -3.29 -0.37
C ARG A 127 9.81 -4.53 0.49
N THR A 128 10.99 -4.82 1.04
CA THR A 128 11.17 -5.99 1.90
C THR A 128 10.26 -5.93 3.11
N ARG A 129 10.12 -4.75 3.70
CA ARG A 129 9.27 -4.58 4.89
C ARG A 129 7.79 -4.66 4.55
N LEU A 130 7.38 -4.10 3.41
CA LEU A 130 5.98 -4.21 2.98
C LEU A 130 5.63 -5.65 2.61
N ASP A 131 6.53 -6.36 1.92
CA ASP A 131 6.34 -7.78 1.64
C ASP A 131 6.14 -8.57 2.93
N ALA A 132 6.97 -8.30 3.94
CA ALA A 132 6.88 -9.00 5.21
C ALA A 132 5.57 -8.68 5.93
N ALA A 133 5.12 -7.42 5.87
CA ALA A 133 3.87 -7.02 6.50
C ALA A 133 2.68 -7.77 5.86
N LEU A 134 2.63 -7.79 4.54
CA LEU A 134 1.53 -8.46 3.85
C LEU A 134 1.60 -9.98 4.04
N ALA A 135 2.81 -10.54 4.07
CA ALA A 135 2.98 -11.97 4.27
C ALA A 135 2.54 -12.41 5.67
N ALA A 136 2.52 -11.50 6.64
CA ALA A 136 2.10 -11.80 8.00
C ALA A 136 0.59 -11.84 8.15
N LEU A 137 -0.16 -11.38 7.16
CA LEU A 137 -1.63 -11.37 7.21
C LEU A 137 -2.17 -12.78 6.97
N PRO A 138 -3.36 -13.11 7.55
CA PRO A 138 -3.95 -14.42 7.32
C PRO A 138 -4.40 -14.56 5.87
N ALA A 139 -3.50 -14.99 5.03
CA ALA A 139 -3.74 -15.07 3.60
C ALA A 139 -4.68 -16.22 3.27
N ARG A 140 -5.40 -16.07 2.15
CA ARG A 140 -6.25 -17.10 1.65
C ARG A 140 -5.40 -18.27 1.14
N LEU A 141 -5.69 -19.46 1.62
CA LEU A 141 -5.03 -20.68 1.15
C LEU A 141 -5.83 -21.28 0.00
N HIS A 142 -5.12 -21.85 -0.96
CA HIS A 142 -5.75 -22.47 -2.12
C HIS A 142 -5.47 -23.95 -2.16
#